data_77d8e0fa3cedfa7777da11be233744ad
#
_entry.id   77d8e0fa3cedfa7777da11be233744ad
#
_cell.length_a   1.000
_cell.length_b   1.000
_cell.length_c   1.000
_cell.angle_alpha   90.00
_cell.angle_beta   90.00
_cell.angle_gamma   90.00
#
_symmetry.space_group_name_H-M   'P 1'
#
loop_
_entity.id
_entity.type
_entity.pdbx_description
1 polymer ?
#
loop_
_entity_poly.entity_id
_entity_poly.type
_entity_poly.pdbx_seq_one_letter_code
_entity_poly.pdbx_strand_id
1 'polypeptide(L)'
;EDDLYTRILQMADRGEINEAENILLTELPKESSNYVVMAADFYQHIAEYSDEFLEEHNYSRDEILEGLESIAREYGILDRDIRMEI
;
A
#
# COMPACT_ATOMS: atom_id res chain seq x y z
N GLU A 1 -22.24 -2.39 -2.52
CA GLU A 1 -21.99 -1.04 -2.05
C GLU A 1 -20.53 -0.80 -1.77
N ASP A 2 -20.15 0.45 -1.83
CA ASP A 2 -18.75 0.82 -1.73
C ASP A 2 -18.30 0.87 -0.28
N ASP A 3 -17.21 0.22 -0.01
CA ASP A 3 -16.56 0.49 1.23
C ASP A 3 -15.35 1.40 0.96
N LEU A 4 -14.71 1.83 2.01
CA LEU A 4 -13.62 2.78 1.88
C LEU A 4 -12.47 2.19 1.08
N TYR A 5 -12.14 0.94 1.32
CA TYR A 5 -11.02 0.34 0.62
C TYR A 5 -11.27 0.23 -0.88
N THR A 6 -12.49 -0.12 -1.25
CA THR A 6 -12.84 -0.19 -2.66
C THR A 6 -12.65 1.18 -3.32
N ARG A 7 -13.05 2.25 -2.63
CA ARG A 7 -12.91 3.58 -3.18
C ARG A 7 -11.44 3.98 -3.29
N ILE A 8 -10.63 3.54 -2.34
CA ILE A 8 -9.19 3.81 -2.41
C ILE A 8 -8.60 3.19 -3.67
N LEU A 9 -8.96 1.95 -3.96
CA LEU A 9 -8.47 1.28 -5.16
C LEU A 9 -8.95 1.98 -6.43
N GLN A 10 -10.19 2.46 -6.43
CA GLN A 10 -10.72 3.16 -7.58
C GLN A 10 -9.99 4.47 -7.81
N MET A 11 -9.63 5.16 -6.73
CA MET A 11 -8.86 6.39 -6.86
C MET A 11 -7.49 6.10 -7.48
N ALA A 12 -6.84 5.04 -7.02
CA ALA A 12 -5.55 4.69 -7.57
C ALA A 12 -5.66 4.36 -9.05
N ASP A 13 -6.72 3.65 -9.43
CA ASP A 13 -6.90 3.28 -10.83
C ASP A 13 -7.09 4.50 -11.73
N ARG A 14 -7.59 5.59 -11.16
CA ARG A 14 -7.75 6.83 -11.92
C ARG A 14 -6.47 7.67 -11.92
N GLY A 15 -5.44 7.21 -11.27
CA GLY A 15 -4.19 7.95 -11.21
C GLY A 15 -4.00 8.76 -9.94
N GLU A 16 -4.98 8.75 -9.04
CA GLU A 16 -4.89 9.50 -7.79
C GLU A 16 -4.19 8.65 -6.76
N ILE A 17 -2.97 8.22 -7.08
CA ILE A 17 -2.27 7.23 -6.26
C ILE A 17 -1.83 7.83 -4.93
N ASN A 18 -1.26 9.03 -4.96
CA ASN A 18 -0.79 9.65 -3.72
C ASN A 18 -1.94 9.92 -2.76
N GLU A 19 -3.06 10.36 -3.31
CA GLU A 19 -4.23 10.62 -2.48
C GLU A 19 -4.81 9.35 -1.92
N ALA A 20 -4.84 8.31 -2.76
CA ALA A 20 -5.36 7.02 -2.32
C ALA A 20 -4.51 6.47 -1.18
N GLU A 21 -3.19 6.57 -1.33
CA GLU A 21 -2.29 6.11 -0.28
C GLU A 21 -2.49 6.90 1.00
N ASN A 22 -2.66 8.20 0.88
CA ASN A 22 -2.85 9.04 2.06
C ASN A 22 -4.11 8.63 2.81
N ILE A 23 -5.18 8.38 2.10
CA ILE A 23 -6.43 7.95 2.74
C ILE A 23 -6.24 6.58 3.38
N LEU A 24 -5.55 5.68 2.69
CA LEU A 24 -5.27 4.37 3.25
C LEU A 24 -4.56 4.48 4.59
N LEU A 25 -3.55 5.35 4.66
CA LEU A 25 -2.72 5.45 5.85
C LEU A 25 -3.39 6.23 6.97
N THR A 26 -4.36 7.08 6.66
CA THR A 26 -4.97 7.92 7.68
C THR A 26 -6.38 7.52 8.07
N GLU A 27 -7.11 6.86 7.18
CA GLU A 27 -8.53 6.62 7.42
C GLU A 27 -8.84 5.20 7.86
N LEU A 28 -8.02 4.23 7.46
CA LEU A 28 -8.28 2.86 7.85
C LEU A 28 -7.80 2.62 9.29
N PRO A 29 -8.56 1.83 10.05
CA PRO A 29 -8.18 1.57 11.45
C PRO A 29 -6.91 0.72 11.52
N LYS A 30 -5.87 1.26 12.08
CA LYS A 30 -4.59 0.57 12.12
C LYS A 30 -4.54 -0.54 13.16
N GLU A 31 -5.46 -0.52 14.09
CA GLU A 31 -5.51 -1.57 15.11
C GLU A 31 -6.08 -2.87 14.57
N SER A 32 -6.75 -2.79 13.43
CA SER A 32 -7.35 -3.97 12.84
C SER A 32 -6.30 -4.83 12.17
N SER A 33 -6.39 -6.15 12.37
CA SER A 33 -5.48 -7.04 11.68
C SER A 33 -5.70 -6.98 10.17
N ASN A 34 -6.88 -6.57 9.75
CA ASN A 34 -7.16 -6.41 8.32
C ASN A 34 -6.40 -5.26 7.70
N TYR A 35 -5.96 -4.31 8.52
CA TYR A 35 -5.23 -3.17 7.97
C TYR A 35 -3.96 -3.63 7.23
N VAL A 36 -3.21 -4.55 7.84
CA VAL A 36 -1.99 -5.03 7.21
C VAL A 36 -2.28 -5.70 5.88
N VAL A 37 -3.33 -6.51 5.86
CA VAL A 37 -3.70 -7.21 4.63
C VAL A 37 -4.10 -6.22 3.56
N MET A 38 -4.93 -5.25 3.91
CA MET A 38 -5.40 -4.27 2.94
C MET A 38 -4.28 -3.38 2.45
N ALA A 39 -3.38 -2.99 3.35
CA ALA A 39 -2.27 -2.13 2.94
C ALA A 39 -1.33 -2.87 2.01
N ALA A 40 -1.02 -4.12 2.33
CA ALA A 40 -0.16 -4.91 1.47
C ALA A 40 -0.82 -5.12 0.11
N ASP A 41 -2.11 -5.38 0.12
CA ASP A 41 -2.85 -5.58 -1.12
C ASP A 41 -2.85 -4.31 -1.97
N PHE A 42 -2.99 -3.16 -1.31
CA PHE A 42 -2.96 -1.88 -2.02
C PHE A 42 -1.64 -1.70 -2.75
N TYR A 43 -0.53 -1.93 -2.06
CA TYR A 43 0.76 -1.74 -2.69
C TYR A 43 1.00 -2.74 -3.81
N GLN A 44 0.53 -3.97 -3.66
CA GLN A 44 0.63 -4.94 -4.74
C GLN A 44 -0.24 -4.55 -5.92
N HIS A 45 -1.40 -3.98 -5.62
CA HIS A 45 -2.31 -3.53 -6.67
C HIS A 45 -1.66 -2.45 -7.54
N ILE A 46 -1.06 -1.45 -6.92
CA ILE A 46 -0.45 -0.38 -7.69
C ILE A 46 0.86 -0.82 -8.33
N ALA A 47 1.48 -1.88 -7.82
CA ALA A 47 2.69 -2.41 -8.45
C ALA A 47 2.39 -3.02 -9.81
N GLU A 48 1.13 -3.32 -10.09
CA GLU A 48 0.75 -3.87 -11.39
C GLU A 48 0.66 -2.80 -12.47
N TYR A 49 0.63 -1.54 -12.09
CA TYR A 49 0.59 -0.47 -13.07
C TYR A 49 1.91 -0.40 -13.82
N SER A 50 1.86 0.14 -15.05
CA SER A 50 3.09 0.34 -15.81
C SER A 50 3.93 1.44 -15.19
N ASP A 51 5.22 1.42 -15.53
CA ASP A 51 6.10 2.49 -15.07
C ASP A 51 5.63 3.85 -15.56
N GLU A 52 5.13 3.88 -16.80
CA GLU A 52 4.63 5.14 -17.37
C GLU A 52 3.47 5.68 -16.58
N PHE A 53 2.54 4.81 -16.22
CA PHE A 53 1.38 5.25 -15.46
C PHE A 53 1.80 5.82 -14.11
N LEU A 54 2.72 5.16 -13.45
CA LEU A 54 3.20 5.63 -12.17
C LEU A 54 3.87 6.99 -12.29
N GLU A 55 4.74 7.12 -13.29
CA GLU A 55 5.45 8.39 -13.49
C GLU A 55 4.51 9.53 -13.81
N GLU A 56 3.50 9.25 -14.62
CA GLU A 56 2.54 10.27 -14.98
C GLU A 56 1.80 10.82 -13.79
N HIS A 57 1.71 10.02 -12.74
CA HIS A 57 0.96 10.41 -11.55
C HIS A 57 1.86 10.64 -10.35
N ASN A 58 3.13 10.89 -10.62
CA ASN A 58 4.09 11.30 -9.60
C ASN A 58 4.28 10.26 -8.51
N TYR A 59 4.33 9.01 -8.93
CA TYR A 59 4.55 7.91 -8.01
C TYR A 59 5.67 7.03 -8.57
N SER A 60 6.44 6.40 -7.69
CA SER A 60 7.56 5.59 -8.14
C SER A 60 7.54 4.22 -7.47
N ARG A 61 8.26 3.29 -8.09
CA ARG A 61 8.36 1.96 -7.51
C ARG A 61 9.13 1.97 -6.20
N ASP A 62 10.03 2.90 -6.03
CA ASP A 62 10.71 3.06 -4.75
C ASP A 62 9.73 3.35 -3.65
N GLU A 63 8.70 4.15 -3.94
CA GLU A 63 7.69 4.46 -2.94
C GLU A 63 6.86 3.24 -2.58
N ILE A 64 6.63 2.35 -3.56
CA ILE A 64 5.91 1.11 -3.28
C ILE A 64 6.73 0.25 -2.32
N LEU A 65 8.02 0.12 -2.60
CA LEU A 65 8.87 -0.68 -1.73
C LEU A 65 8.97 -0.09 -0.34
N GLU A 66 9.10 1.22 -0.26
CA GLU A 66 9.16 1.89 1.04
C GLU A 66 7.89 1.69 1.82
N GLY A 67 6.75 1.73 1.13
CA GLY A 67 5.48 1.50 1.80
C GLY A 67 5.37 0.10 2.36
N LEU A 68 5.76 -0.88 1.56
CA LEU A 68 5.72 -2.26 2.00
C LEU A 68 6.68 -2.50 3.16
N GLU A 69 7.88 -1.94 3.07
CA GLU A 69 8.85 -2.09 4.14
C GLU A 69 8.37 -1.43 5.42
N SER A 70 7.73 -0.29 5.28
CA SER A 70 7.22 0.43 6.44
C SER A 70 6.18 -0.41 7.18
N ILE A 71 5.28 -1.02 6.43
CA ILE A 71 4.24 -1.85 7.02
C ILE A 71 4.86 -3.08 7.68
N ALA A 72 5.79 -3.72 6.99
CA ALA A 72 6.42 -4.91 7.53
C ALA A 72 7.18 -4.60 8.82
N ARG A 73 7.86 -3.47 8.82
CA ARG A 73 8.63 -3.06 10.00
C ARG A 73 7.72 -2.70 11.15
N GLU A 74 6.66 -1.97 10.85
CA GLU A 74 5.74 -1.52 11.88
C GLU A 74 5.07 -2.69 12.59
N TYR A 75 4.79 -3.75 11.84
CA TYR A 75 4.10 -4.90 12.40
C TYR A 75 5.03 -6.07 12.68
N GLY A 76 6.33 -5.86 12.52
CA GLY A 76 7.31 -6.87 12.88
C GLY A 76 7.42 -8.05 11.96
N ILE A 77 6.78 -7.98 10.80
CA ILE A 77 6.76 -9.11 9.89
C ILE A 77 8.11 -9.35 9.26
N LEU A 78 8.72 -8.28 8.76
CA LEU A 78 9.99 -8.39 8.07
C LEU A 78 11.10 -8.83 9.02
N ASP A 79 11.11 -8.25 10.20
CA ASP A 79 12.12 -8.62 11.19
C ASP A 79 12.02 -10.09 11.54
N ARG A 80 10.80 -10.56 11.65
CA ARG A 80 10.58 -11.95 11.99
C ARG A 80 11.07 -12.86 10.88
N ASP A 81 10.82 -12.49 9.64
CA ASP A 81 11.27 -13.27 8.51
C ASP A 81 12.77 -13.33 8.45
N ILE A 82 13.41 -12.20 8.67
CA ILE A 82 14.86 -12.17 8.63
C ILE A 82 15.44 -13.08 9.69
N ARG A 83 14.85 -13.03 10.88
CA ARG A 83 15.36 -13.82 11.97
C ARG A 83 15.22 -15.31 11.70
N MET A 84 14.15 -15.69 11.07
CA MET A 84 13.90 -17.10 10.81
C MET A 84 14.82 -17.68 9.77
N GLU A 85 15.41 -16.85 8.96
CA GLU A 85 16.32 -17.32 7.95
C GLU A 85 17.69 -17.61 8.48
N ILE A 86 17.96 -17.14 9.64
CA ILE A 86 19.23 -17.39 10.25
C ILE A 86 19.15 -18.65 11.11
#